data_c48f000c9660c392d28a045cee25d4db
#
_entry.id   c48f000c9660c392d28a045cee25d4db
#
_cell.length_a   1.000
_cell.length_b   1.000
_cell.length_c   1.000
_cell.angle_alpha   90.00
_cell.angle_beta   90.00
_cell.angle_gamma   90.00
#
_symmetry.space_group_name_H-M   'P 1'
#
loop_
_entity.id
_entity.type
_entity.pdbx_description
1 polymer ?
#
loop_
_entity_poly.entity_id
_entity_poly.type
_entity_poly.pdbx_seq_one_letter_code
_entity_poly.pdbx_strand_id
1 'polypeptide(L)'
;MTRVEEFVKKYYVERRDTNSLKWDALEERFGDPELLALWVADMEFKTPESIREALSERVAHGVFGYTKLPESYYNEYKNWHKEKYDFEVDKQWIRFAPGIVQAILWVIQAYTRKEDAVIIMPPVYYPFANSIRNSGRKLVESPLLEEDGKFKIDFETFEKEIREKDVKLYIHCSPHNPVGRVWTLEEQRRVFEICEKYDVLVLSDEIHQDFTYGNHKQISALALEGGRYNNRLIVANSGSKTFNLASLVHATLLIPDSNVRQQFDKYSKENLGAEPSLLGQIALEAGYRDGKDWVEGLKATILHNYNLIHDTLAQKVPEIKVYPLEGTYLVFLNLENVLNGKSTKQFIQDECGLAIDFGHWFGKGYNSYVRINLATSPENIQEAVERIIKNCNR
;
A
#
# COMPACT_ATOMS: atom_id res chain seq x y z
N MET A 1 -21.02 -4.45 23.51
CA MET A 1 -19.70 -4.21 22.91
C MET A 1 -19.91 -3.80 21.46
N THR A 2 -19.24 -2.76 21.01
CA THR A 2 -19.28 -2.37 19.58
C THR A 2 -18.44 -3.36 18.75
N ARG A 3 -18.63 -3.39 17.44
CA ARG A 3 -17.81 -4.22 16.54
C ARG A 3 -16.31 -3.92 16.67
N VAL A 4 -15.94 -2.66 16.89
CA VAL A 4 -14.56 -2.22 17.12
C VAL A 4 -14.01 -2.81 18.41
N GLU A 5 -14.70 -2.67 19.53
CA GLU A 5 -14.28 -3.23 20.82
C GLU A 5 -14.13 -4.75 20.78
N GLU A 6 -15.03 -5.45 20.10
CA GLU A 6 -14.95 -6.91 19.92
C GLU A 6 -13.73 -7.31 19.07
N PHE A 7 -13.49 -6.58 17.97
CA PHE A 7 -12.35 -6.84 17.09
C PHE A 7 -11.03 -6.60 17.83
N VAL A 8 -10.87 -5.44 18.48
CA VAL A 8 -9.66 -5.10 19.23
C VAL A 8 -9.42 -6.12 20.34
N LYS A 9 -10.42 -6.42 21.16
CA LYS A 9 -10.31 -7.42 22.25
C LYS A 9 -9.87 -8.80 21.74
N LYS A 10 -10.34 -9.23 20.55
CA LYS A 10 -10.04 -10.56 20.00
C LYS A 10 -8.67 -10.62 19.32
N TYR A 11 -8.25 -9.55 18.64
CA TYR A 11 -7.14 -9.62 17.70
C TYR A 11 -5.93 -8.75 18.06
N TYR A 12 -6.07 -7.71 18.89
CA TYR A 12 -4.93 -6.89 19.30
C TYR A 12 -3.86 -7.71 20.03
N VAL A 13 -2.60 -7.42 19.73
CA VAL A 13 -1.44 -8.07 20.37
C VAL A 13 -0.28 -7.08 20.49
N GLU A 14 0.34 -7.03 21.65
CA GLU A 14 1.61 -6.31 21.86
C GLU A 14 2.72 -6.99 21.03
N ARG A 15 3.55 -6.16 20.38
CA ARG A 15 4.58 -6.67 19.46
C ARG A 15 6.02 -6.33 19.87
N ARG A 16 6.24 -5.67 21.00
CA ARG A 16 7.59 -5.52 21.54
C ARG A 16 8.19 -6.88 21.92
N ASP A 17 9.49 -7.01 21.80
CA ASP A 17 10.24 -8.25 22.08
C ASP A 17 9.82 -9.45 21.19
N THR A 18 9.34 -9.17 19.98
CA THR A 18 8.92 -10.20 19.00
C THR A 18 9.71 -10.14 17.70
N ASN A 19 10.80 -9.40 17.65
CA ASN A 19 11.56 -9.03 16.45
C ASN A 19 10.73 -8.22 15.45
N SER A 20 9.79 -7.44 15.94
CA SER A 20 8.97 -6.55 15.10
C SER A 20 9.82 -5.38 14.60
N LEU A 21 9.95 -5.25 13.27
CA LEU A 21 10.62 -4.09 12.68
C LEU A 21 10.01 -2.77 13.17
N LYS A 22 8.69 -2.73 13.35
CA LYS A 22 7.96 -1.54 13.77
C LYS A 22 8.28 -1.11 15.19
N TRP A 23 8.44 -2.06 16.12
CA TRP A 23 8.60 -1.80 17.56
C TRP A 23 10.04 -2.03 18.05
N ASP A 24 10.71 -3.07 17.59
CA ASP A 24 12.01 -3.47 18.15
C ASP A 24 13.20 -2.82 17.42
N ALA A 25 12.96 -2.15 16.25
CA ALA A 25 13.98 -1.38 15.55
C ALA A 25 13.90 0.14 15.81
N LEU A 26 13.15 0.60 16.81
CA LEU A 26 12.97 2.03 17.08
C LEU A 26 14.29 2.73 17.43
N GLU A 27 15.11 2.14 18.29
CA GLU A 27 16.43 2.70 18.65
C GLU A 27 17.33 2.82 17.41
N GLU A 28 17.41 1.77 16.59
CA GLU A 28 18.23 1.78 15.36
C GLU A 28 17.76 2.82 14.34
N ARG A 29 16.44 2.98 14.18
CA ARG A 29 15.84 3.81 13.14
C ARG A 29 15.63 5.26 13.54
N PHE A 30 15.26 5.50 14.79
CA PHE A 30 14.87 6.80 15.31
C PHE A 30 15.77 7.30 16.46
N GLY A 31 16.59 6.42 17.04
CA GLY A 31 17.50 6.76 18.15
C GLY A 31 16.83 6.77 19.52
N ASP A 32 15.59 6.30 19.63
CA ASP A 32 14.83 6.24 20.88
C ASP A 32 13.87 5.03 20.88
N PRO A 33 14.10 4.03 21.75
CA PRO A 33 13.25 2.83 21.85
C PRO A 33 11.87 3.07 22.47
N GLU A 34 11.67 4.21 23.17
CA GLU A 34 10.44 4.51 23.89
C GLU A 34 9.37 5.22 23.05
N LEU A 35 9.65 5.47 21.79
CA LEU A 35 8.69 6.11 20.88
C LEU A 35 7.44 5.24 20.68
N LEU A 36 6.29 5.89 20.53
CA LEU A 36 5.07 5.22 20.10
C LEU A 36 5.14 4.98 18.59
N ALA A 37 5.14 3.70 18.17
CA ALA A 37 5.39 3.31 16.79
C ALA A 37 4.12 3.31 15.93
N LEU A 38 4.03 4.25 15.00
CA LEU A 38 2.92 4.39 14.04
C LEU A 38 3.43 4.56 12.58
N TRP A 39 4.62 4.02 12.26
CA TRP A 39 5.31 4.23 10.98
C TRP A 39 5.14 3.08 9.98
N VAL A 40 5.64 1.89 10.26
CA VAL A 40 5.54 0.75 9.33
C VAL A 40 4.10 0.40 9.02
N ALA A 41 3.80 0.18 7.74
CA ALA A 41 2.48 -0.24 7.28
C ALA A 41 2.28 -1.76 7.47
N ASP A 42 2.32 -2.21 8.73
CA ASP A 42 1.84 -3.47 9.25
C ASP A 42 0.92 -3.21 10.46
N MET A 43 0.42 -4.22 11.15
CA MET A 43 -0.65 -4.05 12.11
C MET A 43 -0.35 -4.74 13.44
N GLU A 44 -0.94 -4.22 14.52
CA GLU A 44 -0.96 -4.85 15.85
C GLU A 44 -2.13 -5.83 16.02
N PHE A 45 -2.65 -6.39 14.92
CA PHE A 45 -3.74 -7.36 14.96
C PHE A 45 -3.27 -8.72 14.47
N LYS A 46 -3.58 -9.77 15.26
CA LYS A 46 -3.41 -11.17 14.80
C LYS A 46 -4.15 -11.36 13.49
N THR A 47 -3.54 -12.05 12.54
CA THR A 47 -4.19 -12.46 11.29
C THR A 47 -5.46 -13.31 11.56
N PRO A 48 -6.39 -13.43 10.61
CA PRO A 48 -7.60 -14.24 10.75
C PRO A 48 -7.36 -15.62 11.35
N GLU A 49 -8.32 -16.13 12.10
CA GLU A 49 -8.24 -17.43 12.77
C GLU A 49 -8.05 -18.59 11.76
N SER A 50 -8.78 -18.52 10.63
CA SER A 50 -8.64 -19.48 9.52
C SER A 50 -7.22 -19.57 8.98
N ILE A 51 -6.52 -18.45 8.87
CA ILE A 51 -5.12 -18.40 8.43
C ILE A 51 -4.22 -19.08 9.48
N ARG A 52 -4.41 -18.74 10.77
CA ARG A 52 -3.58 -19.31 11.84
C ARG A 52 -3.77 -20.83 11.97
N GLU A 53 -4.99 -21.31 11.82
CA GLU A 53 -5.32 -22.74 11.83
C GLU A 53 -4.67 -23.48 10.65
N ALA A 54 -4.82 -22.96 9.42
CA ALA A 54 -4.21 -23.55 8.23
C ALA A 54 -2.67 -23.59 8.31
N LEU A 55 -2.05 -22.52 8.82
CA LEU A 55 -0.61 -22.49 9.05
C LEU A 55 -0.18 -23.49 10.14
N SER A 56 -0.93 -23.60 11.25
CA SER A 56 -0.64 -24.53 12.34
C SER A 56 -0.72 -25.98 11.87
N GLU A 57 -1.72 -26.33 11.07
CA GLU A 57 -1.85 -27.65 10.46
C GLU A 57 -0.64 -27.97 9.57
N ARG A 58 -0.19 -27.00 8.74
CA ARG A 58 0.98 -27.21 7.88
C ARG A 58 2.27 -27.35 8.68
N VAL A 59 2.43 -26.57 9.75
CA VAL A 59 3.59 -26.69 10.66
C VAL A 59 3.57 -28.05 11.35
N ALA A 60 2.42 -28.53 11.81
CA ALA A 60 2.28 -29.84 12.43
C ALA A 60 2.59 -30.97 11.45
N HIS A 61 2.32 -30.83 10.15
CA HIS A 61 2.73 -31.79 9.11
C HIS A 61 4.26 -31.94 9.03
N GLY A 62 5.04 -30.89 9.29
CA GLY A 62 6.49 -30.96 9.51
C GLY A 62 7.38 -31.09 8.27
N VAL A 63 6.82 -31.11 7.03
CA VAL A 63 7.61 -31.20 5.79
C VAL A 63 7.45 -29.95 4.96
N PHE A 64 8.54 -29.24 4.69
CA PHE A 64 8.60 -27.97 3.94
C PHE A 64 9.39 -28.12 2.63
N GLY A 65 9.12 -29.22 1.89
CA GLY A 65 9.75 -29.50 0.60
C GLY A 65 9.15 -28.66 -0.54
N TYR A 66 9.59 -28.93 -1.77
CA TYR A 66 9.02 -28.28 -2.96
C TYR A 66 7.52 -28.53 -3.07
N THR A 67 6.77 -27.51 -3.43
CA THR A 67 5.31 -27.55 -3.46
C THR A 67 4.76 -27.11 -4.81
N LYS A 68 3.55 -27.58 -5.10
CA LYS A 68 2.76 -27.14 -6.24
C LYS A 68 1.54 -26.40 -5.73
N LEU A 69 1.20 -25.27 -6.35
CA LEU A 69 -0.05 -24.57 -6.08
C LEU A 69 -1.25 -25.43 -6.40
N PRO A 70 -2.18 -25.65 -5.45
CA PRO A 70 -3.41 -26.38 -5.70
C PRO A 70 -4.41 -25.55 -6.50
N GLU A 71 -5.36 -26.21 -7.18
CA GLU A 71 -6.45 -25.51 -7.87
C GLU A 71 -7.33 -24.70 -6.90
N SER A 72 -7.47 -25.15 -5.66
CA SER A 72 -8.20 -24.45 -4.61
C SER A 72 -7.65 -23.02 -4.38
N TYR A 73 -6.32 -22.85 -4.34
CA TYR A 73 -5.72 -21.51 -4.23
C TYR A 73 -6.17 -20.56 -5.37
N TYR A 74 -6.12 -21.06 -6.62
CA TYR A 74 -6.55 -20.26 -7.77
C TYR A 74 -8.05 -19.93 -7.73
N ASN A 75 -8.86 -20.88 -7.27
CA ASN A 75 -10.29 -20.68 -7.14
C ASN A 75 -10.62 -19.62 -6.08
N GLU A 76 -10.01 -19.67 -4.89
CA GLU A 76 -10.24 -18.71 -3.83
C GLU A 76 -9.72 -17.31 -4.22
N TYR A 77 -8.55 -17.24 -4.88
CA TYR A 77 -8.04 -15.99 -5.42
C TYR A 77 -9.01 -15.36 -6.44
N LYS A 78 -9.53 -16.17 -7.38
CA LYS A 78 -10.49 -15.71 -8.40
C LYS A 78 -11.81 -15.27 -7.76
N ASN A 79 -12.35 -16.07 -6.82
CA ASN A 79 -13.60 -15.77 -6.12
C ASN A 79 -13.51 -14.44 -5.38
N TRP A 80 -12.40 -14.19 -4.66
CA TRP A 80 -12.16 -12.94 -3.95
C TRP A 80 -12.20 -11.72 -4.89
N HIS A 81 -11.52 -11.82 -6.04
CA HIS A 81 -11.46 -10.73 -7.01
C HIS A 81 -12.80 -10.50 -7.70
N LYS A 82 -13.50 -11.57 -8.07
CA LYS A 82 -14.84 -11.47 -8.66
C LYS A 82 -15.85 -10.86 -7.70
N GLU A 83 -15.87 -11.30 -6.45
CA GLU A 83 -16.81 -10.79 -5.45
C GLU A 83 -16.57 -9.31 -5.10
N LYS A 84 -15.30 -8.91 -4.97
CA LYS A 84 -14.96 -7.57 -4.48
C LYS A 84 -14.80 -6.53 -5.57
N TYR A 85 -14.30 -6.91 -6.74
CA TYR A 85 -13.89 -5.96 -7.78
C TYR A 85 -14.56 -6.21 -9.13
N ASP A 86 -15.50 -7.17 -9.21
CA ASP A 86 -16.34 -7.47 -10.36
C ASP A 86 -15.53 -7.71 -11.66
N PHE A 87 -14.39 -8.39 -11.55
CA PHE A 87 -13.67 -8.88 -12.72
C PHE A 87 -13.20 -10.33 -12.56
N GLU A 88 -13.07 -11.03 -13.69
CA GLU A 88 -12.61 -12.41 -13.72
C GLU A 88 -11.11 -12.49 -13.98
N VAL A 89 -10.39 -13.19 -13.12
CA VAL A 89 -8.97 -13.48 -13.29
C VAL A 89 -8.80 -14.78 -14.07
N ASP A 90 -8.06 -14.74 -15.19
CA ASP A 90 -7.58 -15.97 -15.82
C ASP A 90 -6.33 -16.46 -15.09
N LYS A 91 -6.30 -17.75 -14.75
CA LYS A 91 -5.15 -18.40 -14.13
C LYS A 91 -3.84 -18.19 -14.90
N GLN A 92 -3.91 -18.08 -16.23
CA GLN A 92 -2.75 -17.86 -17.08
C GLN A 92 -2.10 -16.49 -16.86
N TRP A 93 -2.85 -15.51 -16.34
CA TRP A 93 -2.31 -14.16 -16.08
C TRP A 93 -1.40 -14.11 -14.85
N ILE A 94 -1.51 -15.09 -13.96
CA ILE A 94 -0.90 -15.06 -12.62
C ILE A 94 0.60 -15.36 -12.70
N ARG A 95 1.40 -14.47 -12.11
CA ARG A 95 2.82 -14.64 -11.81
C ARG A 95 3.08 -14.26 -10.37
N PHE A 96 4.17 -14.76 -9.79
CA PHE A 96 4.50 -14.53 -8.38
C PHE A 96 5.78 -13.76 -8.20
N ALA A 97 5.85 -13.04 -7.07
CA ALA A 97 7.04 -12.38 -6.58
C ALA A 97 7.08 -12.48 -5.04
N PRO A 98 8.25 -12.33 -4.41
CA PRO A 98 8.35 -12.36 -2.93
C PRO A 98 7.61 -11.21 -2.25
N GLY A 99 7.42 -10.11 -2.94
CA GLY A 99 6.71 -8.92 -2.45
C GLY A 99 6.57 -7.87 -3.53
N ILE A 100 5.73 -6.86 -3.28
CA ILE A 100 5.40 -5.82 -4.28
C ILE A 100 6.62 -5.01 -4.68
N VAL A 101 7.50 -4.63 -3.77
CA VAL A 101 8.72 -3.85 -4.11
C VAL A 101 9.62 -4.65 -5.06
N GLN A 102 9.78 -5.95 -4.82
CA GLN A 102 10.53 -6.82 -5.71
C GLN A 102 9.84 -6.99 -7.07
N ALA A 103 8.52 -7.13 -7.07
CA ALA A 103 7.72 -7.19 -8.30
C ALA A 103 7.89 -5.92 -9.15
N ILE A 104 7.85 -4.73 -8.52
CA ILE A 104 8.07 -3.44 -9.17
C ILE A 104 9.46 -3.40 -9.81
N LEU A 105 10.49 -3.78 -9.06
CA LEU A 105 11.86 -3.81 -9.59
C LEU A 105 11.99 -4.75 -10.81
N TRP A 106 11.37 -5.93 -10.75
CA TRP A 106 11.38 -6.89 -11.86
C TRP A 106 10.65 -6.36 -13.09
N VAL A 107 9.49 -5.70 -12.90
CA VAL A 107 8.75 -5.07 -14.01
C VAL A 107 9.59 -3.94 -14.64
N ILE A 108 10.18 -3.06 -13.82
CA ILE A 108 11.09 -2.01 -14.34
C ILE A 108 12.19 -2.64 -15.19
N GLN A 109 12.85 -3.69 -14.71
CA GLN A 109 13.97 -4.32 -15.41
C GLN A 109 13.53 -5.10 -16.65
N ALA A 110 12.37 -5.75 -16.61
CA ALA A 110 11.87 -6.55 -17.72
C ALA A 110 11.41 -5.70 -18.92
N TYR A 111 10.89 -4.50 -18.67
CA TYR A 111 10.24 -3.70 -19.72
C TYR A 111 10.95 -2.39 -20.04
N THR A 112 12.00 -2.04 -19.33
CA THR A 112 12.79 -0.83 -19.61
C THR A 112 14.28 -1.15 -19.70
N ARG A 113 15.02 -0.32 -20.41
CA ARG A 113 16.49 -0.34 -20.47
C ARG A 113 17.06 0.67 -19.47
N LYS A 114 18.36 0.58 -19.21
CA LYS A 114 19.04 1.66 -18.49
C LYS A 114 18.83 2.98 -19.25
N GLU A 115 18.69 4.06 -18.49
CA GLU A 115 18.39 5.42 -18.98
C GLU A 115 16.96 5.65 -19.53
N ASP A 116 16.14 4.62 -19.69
CA ASP A 116 14.72 4.82 -19.98
C ASP A 116 14.03 5.55 -18.82
N ALA A 117 13.01 6.33 -19.13
CA ALA A 117 12.25 7.09 -18.16
C ALA A 117 11.07 6.30 -17.59
N VAL A 118 10.90 6.37 -16.26
CA VAL A 118 9.77 5.80 -15.52
C VAL A 118 9.13 6.90 -14.71
N ILE A 119 7.80 7.06 -14.82
CA ILE A 119 7.06 8.15 -14.19
C ILE A 119 6.27 7.65 -12.96
N ILE A 120 6.21 8.50 -11.92
CA ILE A 120 5.39 8.35 -10.72
C ILE A 120 4.69 9.67 -10.38
N MET A 121 3.68 9.63 -9.49
CA MET A 121 2.92 10.81 -9.02
C MET A 121 3.14 11.05 -7.52
N PRO A 122 4.22 11.78 -7.11
CA PRO A 122 4.43 12.10 -5.70
C PRO A 122 3.37 13.11 -5.16
N PRO A 123 3.07 13.07 -3.82
CA PRO A 123 3.70 12.22 -2.84
C PRO A 123 3.23 10.77 -3.02
N VAL A 124 4.17 9.84 -3.13
CA VAL A 124 3.87 8.44 -3.39
C VAL A 124 4.85 7.54 -2.64
N TYR A 125 4.52 6.29 -2.47
CA TYR A 125 5.32 5.29 -1.78
C TYR A 125 6.79 5.31 -2.25
N TYR A 126 7.69 5.72 -1.36
CA TYR A 126 9.09 6.02 -1.68
C TYR A 126 9.90 4.87 -2.32
N PRO A 127 9.58 3.58 -2.07
CA PRO A 127 10.26 2.50 -2.78
C PRO A 127 10.08 2.53 -4.30
N PHE A 128 9.05 3.20 -4.85
CA PHE A 128 8.93 3.37 -6.30
C PHE A 128 10.12 4.18 -6.84
N ALA A 129 10.35 5.36 -6.28
CA ALA A 129 11.48 6.21 -6.68
C ALA A 129 12.83 5.50 -6.48
N ASN A 130 12.99 4.78 -5.36
CA ASN A 130 14.19 4.03 -5.06
C ASN A 130 14.42 2.89 -6.07
N SER A 131 13.39 2.12 -6.42
CA SER A 131 13.49 1.05 -7.42
C SER A 131 13.87 1.58 -8.80
N ILE A 132 13.33 2.73 -9.20
CA ILE A 132 13.67 3.40 -10.47
C ILE A 132 15.12 3.83 -10.47
N ARG A 133 15.57 4.59 -9.48
CA ARG A 133 16.94 5.11 -9.38
C ARG A 133 17.97 4.00 -9.26
N ASN A 134 17.75 3.05 -8.36
CA ASN A 134 18.69 1.95 -8.09
C ASN A 134 18.84 0.98 -9.27
N SER A 135 17.84 0.94 -10.17
CA SER A 135 17.92 0.14 -11.39
C SER A 135 18.56 0.89 -12.57
N GLY A 136 19.00 2.13 -12.38
CA GLY A 136 19.65 2.95 -13.42
C GLY A 136 18.67 3.51 -14.46
N ARG A 137 17.38 3.66 -14.08
CA ARG A 137 16.35 4.33 -14.90
C ARG A 137 16.20 5.78 -14.48
N LYS A 138 15.72 6.62 -15.39
CA LYS A 138 15.43 8.03 -15.10
C LYS A 138 14.08 8.13 -14.38
N LEU A 139 14.12 8.68 -13.18
CA LEU A 139 12.90 9.02 -12.46
C LEU A 139 12.28 10.29 -13.06
N VAL A 140 11.04 10.20 -13.49
CA VAL A 140 10.19 11.32 -13.87
C VAL A 140 9.08 11.46 -12.82
N GLU A 141 8.83 12.68 -12.37
CA GLU A 141 7.84 12.98 -11.34
C GLU A 141 6.78 13.91 -11.92
N SER A 142 5.50 13.53 -11.79
CA SER A 142 4.33 14.37 -12.02
C SER A 142 3.61 14.56 -10.68
N PRO A 143 3.96 15.58 -9.89
CA PRO A 143 3.39 15.76 -8.56
C PRO A 143 1.88 15.93 -8.60
N LEU A 144 1.19 15.35 -7.60
CA LEU A 144 -0.22 15.60 -7.37
C LEU A 144 -0.42 17.07 -6.94
N LEU A 145 -1.54 17.66 -7.35
CA LEU A 145 -1.98 18.97 -6.91
C LEU A 145 -2.77 18.85 -5.61
N GLU A 146 -2.50 19.73 -4.67
CA GLU A 146 -3.34 19.86 -3.47
C GLU A 146 -4.36 20.98 -3.70
N GLU A 147 -5.62 20.62 -3.83
CA GLU A 147 -6.74 21.55 -4.02
C GLU A 147 -7.95 21.11 -3.20
N ASP A 148 -8.66 22.06 -2.61
CA ASP A 148 -9.89 21.86 -1.83
C ASP A 148 -9.73 20.79 -0.72
N GLY A 149 -8.55 20.70 -0.10
CA GLY A 149 -8.26 19.74 0.96
C GLY A 149 -8.06 18.31 0.48
N LYS A 150 -7.81 18.11 -0.82
CA LYS A 150 -7.56 16.80 -1.43
C LYS A 150 -6.39 16.86 -2.39
N PHE A 151 -5.80 15.70 -2.63
CA PHE A 151 -4.82 15.54 -3.71
C PHE A 151 -5.52 15.13 -5.01
N LYS A 152 -5.19 15.80 -6.10
CA LYS A 152 -5.76 15.59 -7.45
C LYS A 152 -4.63 15.30 -8.45
N ILE A 153 -4.96 14.61 -9.54
CA ILE A 153 -4.01 14.35 -10.62
C ILE A 153 -3.91 15.60 -11.50
N ASP A 154 -2.67 16.09 -11.73
CA ASP A 154 -2.37 17.09 -12.75
C ASP A 154 -2.18 16.39 -14.10
N PHE A 155 -3.28 16.26 -14.84
CA PHE A 155 -3.28 15.56 -16.13
C PHE A 155 -2.44 16.26 -17.19
N GLU A 156 -2.36 17.60 -17.14
CA GLU A 156 -1.59 18.40 -18.11
C GLU A 156 -0.09 18.18 -17.90
N THR A 157 0.35 18.28 -16.65
CA THR A 157 1.74 17.98 -16.30
C THR A 157 2.07 16.52 -16.56
N PHE A 158 1.19 15.59 -16.22
CA PHE A 158 1.40 14.17 -16.46
C PHE A 158 1.60 13.85 -17.96
N GLU A 159 0.73 14.36 -18.83
CA GLU A 159 0.84 14.15 -20.28
C GLU A 159 2.08 14.83 -20.86
N LYS A 160 2.39 16.05 -20.39
CA LYS A 160 3.59 16.79 -20.81
C LYS A 160 4.87 16.02 -20.47
N GLU A 161 5.01 15.56 -19.22
CA GLU A 161 6.20 14.85 -18.78
C GLU A 161 6.38 13.52 -19.53
N ILE A 162 5.28 12.78 -19.78
CA ILE A 162 5.32 11.55 -20.59
C ILE A 162 5.86 11.83 -21.99
N ARG A 163 5.33 12.86 -22.67
CA ARG A 163 5.72 13.20 -24.04
C ARG A 163 7.16 13.71 -24.11
N GLU A 164 7.54 14.65 -23.24
CA GLU A 164 8.84 15.34 -23.32
C GLU A 164 10.01 14.46 -22.84
N LYS A 165 9.75 13.50 -21.95
CA LYS A 165 10.77 12.61 -21.39
C LYS A 165 10.79 11.23 -22.03
N ASP A 166 9.96 10.96 -23.01
CA ASP A 166 9.82 9.65 -23.68
C ASP A 166 9.65 8.49 -22.67
N VAL A 167 8.68 8.67 -21.76
CA VAL A 167 8.42 7.73 -20.67
C VAL A 167 8.00 6.37 -21.21
N LYS A 168 8.56 5.28 -20.66
CA LYS A 168 8.26 3.90 -21.08
C LYS A 168 7.37 3.14 -20.11
N LEU A 169 7.38 3.52 -18.84
CA LEU A 169 6.61 2.85 -17.77
C LEU A 169 6.04 3.89 -16.80
N TYR A 170 4.77 3.73 -16.46
CA TYR A 170 4.11 4.43 -15.37
C TYR A 170 3.84 3.47 -14.21
N ILE A 171 4.19 3.86 -12.98
CA ILE A 171 3.83 3.11 -11.78
C ILE A 171 2.63 3.81 -11.13
N HIS A 172 1.46 3.20 -11.28
CA HIS A 172 0.19 3.67 -10.72
C HIS A 172 0.01 3.11 -9.31
N CYS A 173 -0.36 3.95 -8.34
CA CYS A 173 -0.65 3.56 -6.97
C CYS A 173 -2.16 3.70 -6.71
N SER A 174 -2.87 2.60 -6.48
CA SER A 174 -4.34 2.61 -6.37
C SER A 174 -4.87 1.54 -5.40
N PRO A 175 -5.38 1.90 -4.22
CA PRO A 175 -5.44 3.23 -3.57
C PRO A 175 -4.08 3.87 -3.33
N HIS A 176 -4.03 5.21 -3.36
CA HIS A 176 -2.78 5.97 -3.39
C HIS A 176 -2.21 6.24 -1.99
N ASN A 177 -1.07 5.65 -1.69
CA ASN A 177 -0.30 5.86 -0.48
C ASN A 177 0.79 6.94 -0.73
N PRO A 178 0.89 8.02 0.08
CA PRO A 178 0.33 8.19 1.43
C PRO A 178 -0.99 8.97 1.50
N VAL A 179 -1.49 9.53 0.42
CA VAL A 179 -2.57 10.54 0.45
C VAL A 179 -3.97 9.97 0.69
N GLY A 180 -4.11 8.64 0.72
CA GLY A 180 -5.37 7.96 1.01
C GLY A 180 -6.44 8.06 -0.08
N ARG A 181 -6.09 8.48 -1.33
CA ARG A 181 -7.03 8.61 -2.44
C ARG A 181 -7.42 7.26 -3.03
N VAL A 182 -8.69 7.12 -3.36
CA VAL A 182 -9.25 6.10 -4.26
C VAL A 182 -9.63 6.78 -5.56
N TRP A 183 -8.90 6.47 -6.62
CA TRP A 183 -9.10 7.14 -7.92
C TRP A 183 -10.46 6.77 -8.51
N THR A 184 -11.20 7.77 -8.96
CA THR A 184 -12.47 7.57 -9.65
C THR A 184 -12.27 6.89 -11.02
N LEU A 185 -13.35 6.34 -11.57
CA LEU A 185 -13.33 5.77 -12.93
C LEU A 185 -12.81 6.79 -13.95
N GLU A 186 -13.27 8.05 -13.85
CA GLU A 186 -12.89 9.13 -14.76
C GLU A 186 -11.41 9.51 -14.63
N GLU A 187 -10.89 9.62 -13.39
CA GLU A 187 -9.47 9.92 -13.15
C GLU A 187 -8.58 8.80 -13.74
N GLN A 188 -8.93 7.53 -13.47
CA GLN A 188 -8.17 6.41 -14.00
C GLN A 188 -8.26 6.35 -15.53
N ARG A 189 -9.46 6.51 -16.09
CA ARG A 189 -9.66 6.51 -17.55
C ARG A 189 -8.76 7.53 -18.25
N ARG A 190 -8.73 8.79 -17.77
CA ARG A 190 -7.88 9.84 -18.36
C ARG A 190 -6.39 9.51 -18.28
N VAL A 191 -5.92 8.98 -17.15
CA VAL A 191 -4.52 8.57 -16.99
C VAL A 191 -4.17 7.47 -17.98
N PHE A 192 -5.03 6.45 -18.10
CA PHE A 192 -4.77 5.31 -18.98
C PHE A 192 -4.92 5.67 -20.48
N GLU A 193 -5.80 6.60 -20.84
CA GLU A 193 -5.86 7.15 -22.20
C GLU A 193 -4.58 7.89 -22.60
N ILE A 194 -3.98 8.64 -21.65
CA ILE A 194 -2.67 9.28 -21.88
C ILE A 194 -1.60 8.20 -22.07
N CYS A 195 -1.55 7.17 -21.22
CA CYS A 195 -0.60 6.07 -21.37
C CYS A 195 -0.80 5.32 -22.71
N GLU A 196 -2.03 5.09 -23.13
CA GLU A 196 -2.35 4.46 -24.43
C GLU A 196 -1.87 5.32 -25.61
N LYS A 197 -2.10 6.63 -25.55
CA LYS A 197 -1.70 7.58 -26.60
C LYS A 197 -0.20 7.61 -26.86
N TYR A 198 0.61 7.43 -25.81
CA TYR A 198 2.07 7.51 -25.91
C TYR A 198 2.77 6.15 -25.76
N ASP A 199 2.02 5.05 -25.87
CA ASP A 199 2.52 3.67 -25.75
C ASP A 199 3.32 3.39 -24.47
N VAL A 200 2.83 3.91 -23.33
CA VAL A 200 3.41 3.71 -22.00
C VAL A 200 2.82 2.46 -21.37
N LEU A 201 3.67 1.54 -20.91
CA LEU A 201 3.25 0.41 -20.08
C LEU A 201 2.80 0.91 -18.70
N VAL A 202 1.75 0.33 -18.14
CA VAL A 202 1.29 0.66 -16.79
C VAL A 202 1.52 -0.51 -15.85
N LEU A 203 2.18 -0.26 -14.72
CA LEU A 203 2.20 -1.14 -13.56
C LEU A 203 1.28 -0.54 -12.50
N SER A 204 0.12 -1.15 -12.28
CA SER A 204 -0.80 -0.74 -11.22
C SER A 204 -0.49 -1.49 -9.92
N ASP A 205 -0.01 -0.79 -8.90
CA ASP A 205 0.15 -1.32 -7.55
C ASP A 205 -1.18 -1.18 -6.80
N GLU A 206 -1.87 -2.30 -6.64
CA GLU A 206 -3.17 -2.40 -5.98
C GLU A 206 -3.11 -3.10 -4.61
N ILE A 207 -1.95 -3.07 -3.94
CA ILE A 207 -1.73 -3.77 -2.67
C ILE A 207 -2.69 -3.31 -1.55
N HIS A 208 -3.24 -2.09 -1.64
CA HIS A 208 -4.20 -1.53 -0.70
C HIS A 208 -5.66 -1.68 -1.13
N GLN A 209 -5.94 -2.44 -2.19
CA GLN A 209 -7.25 -2.55 -2.84
C GLN A 209 -8.41 -2.89 -1.88
N ASP A 210 -8.18 -3.66 -0.82
CA ASP A 210 -9.20 -4.09 0.13
C ASP A 210 -9.60 -3.00 1.16
N PHE A 211 -8.87 -1.90 1.20
CA PHE A 211 -9.10 -0.79 2.13
C PHE A 211 -9.70 0.41 1.40
N THR A 212 -11.01 0.47 1.37
CA THR A 212 -11.79 1.62 0.90
C THR A 212 -12.93 1.91 1.88
N TYR A 213 -13.32 3.18 2.02
CA TYR A 213 -14.26 3.63 3.05
C TYR A 213 -15.38 4.49 2.45
N GLY A 214 -16.51 4.57 3.15
CA GLY A 214 -17.66 5.33 2.72
C GLY A 214 -18.22 4.86 1.37
N ASN A 215 -18.39 5.80 0.44
CA ASN A 215 -18.88 5.51 -0.91
C ASN A 215 -17.77 5.21 -1.93
N HIS A 216 -16.50 5.22 -1.47
CA HIS A 216 -15.36 4.94 -2.35
C HIS A 216 -15.21 3.44 -2.58
N LYS A 217 -15.03 3.07 -3.84
CA LYS A 217 -14.82 1.68 -4.26
C LYS A 217 -13.55 1.58 -5.10
N GLN A 218 -12.71 0.62 -4.78
CA GLN A 218 -11.59 0.29 -5.66
C GLN A 218 -12.11 -0.22 -6.99
N ILE A 219 -11.61 0.39 -8.05
CA ILE A 219 -11.78 -0.09 -9.43
C ILE A 219 -10.42 -0.61 -9.86
N SER A 220 -10.30 -1.91 -10.04
CA SER A 220 -9.06 -2.49 -10.55
C SER A 220 -8.78 -1.99 -11.96
N ALA A 221 -7.51 -1.71 -12.25
CA ALA A 221 -7.08 -1.31 -13.58
C ALA A 221 -7.46 -2.35 -14.66
N LEU A 222 -7.57 -3.64 -14.28
CA LEU A 222 -8.02 -4.72 -15.17
C LEU A 222 -9.49 -4.61 -15.62
N ALA A 223 -10.33 -3.97 -14.82
CA ALA A 223 -11.75 -3.81 -15.10
C ALA A 223 -12.07 -2.54 -15.88
N LEU A 224 -11.11 -1.61 -16.03
CA LEU A 224 -11.31 -0.35 -16.71
C LEU A 224 -11.78 -0.56 -18.16
N GLU A 225 -12.92 0.08 -18.52
CA GLU A 225 -13.48 0.04 -19.86
C GLU A 225 -13.61 -1.40 -20.43
N GLY A 226 -13.97 -2.37 -19.55
CA GLY A 226 -14.10 -3.77 -19.95
C GLY A 226 -12.77 -4.44 -20.33
N GLY A 227 -11.64 -3.95 -19.81
CA GLY A 227 -10.31 -4.49 -20.10
C GLY A 227 -9.62 -3.87 -21.31
N ARG A 228 -10.08 -2.71 -21.77
CA ARG A 228 -9.51 -1.99 -22.94
C ARG A 228 -7.99 -1.85 -22.89
N TYR A 229 -7.45 -1.61 -21.67
CA TYR A 229 -6.03 -1.32 -21.49
C TYR A 229 -5.18 -2.56 -21.17
N ASN A 230 -5.75 -3.75 -21.19
CA ASN A 230 -5.08 -5.00 -20.79
C ASN A 230 -3.85 -5.34 -21.65
N ASN A 231 -3.74 -4.80 -22.87
CA ASN A 231 -2.58 -4.98 -23.76
C ASN A 231 -1.30 -4.22 -23.29
N ARG A 232 -1.43 -3.34 -22.29
CA ARG A 232 -0.34 -2.53 -21.74
C ARG A 232 -0.37 -2.42 -20.21
N LEU A 233 -0.93 -3.44 -19.54
CA LEU A 233 -1.19 -3.40 -18.13
C LEU A 233 -0.58 -4.60 -17.40
N ILE A 234 0.03 -4.32 -16.26
CA ILE A 234 0.41 -5.28 -15.24
C ILE A 234 -0.20 -4.81 -13.93
N VAL A 235 -0.95 -5.65 -13.24
CA VAL A 235 -1.46 -5.34 -11.90
C VAL A 235 -0.67 -6.13 -10.87
N ALA A 236 -0.17 -5.45 -9.85
CA ALA A 236 0.51 -6.05 -8.71
C ALA A 236 -0.39 -5.97 -7.47
N ASN A 237 -0.67 -7.09 -6.83
CA ASN A 237 -1.41 -7.13 -5.59
C ASN A 237 -0.87 -8.19 -4.62
N SER A 238 -1.31 -8.11 -3.37
CA SER A 238 -0.94 -9.08 -2.34
C SER A 238 -1.91 -8.98 -1.16
N GLY A 239 -2.32 -10.11 -0.62
CA GLY A 239 -3.03 -10.15 0.67
C GLY A 239 -2.17 -9.83 1.89
N SER A 240 -0.89 -9.47 1.69
CA SER A 240 0.01 -9.12 2.80
C SER A 240 -0.46 -7.91 3.60
N LYS A 241 -1.05 -6.90 2.93
CA LYS A 241 -1.67 -5.76 3.62
C LYS A 241 -3.06 -6.12 4.12
N THR A 242 -3.84 -6.84 3.34
CA THR A 242 -5.20 -7.27 3.69
C THR A 242 -5.25 -8.05 5.00
N PHE A 243 -4.33 -9.00 5.19
CA PHE A 243 -4.34 -9.96 6.30
C PHE A 243 -3.14 -9.87 7.25
N ASN A 244 -2.32 -8.81 7.14
CA ASN A 244 -1.10 -8.63 7.96
C ASN A 244 -0.07 -9.76 7.80
N LEU A 245 0.31 -10.09 6.56
CA LEU A 245 1.14 -11.25 6.21
C LEU A 245 2.47 -10.89 5.52
N ALA A 246 2.99 -9.68 5.71
CA ALA A 246 4.15 -9.19 4.94
C ALA A 246 5.37 -10.15 5.00
N SER A 247 5.65 -10.75 6.16
CA SER A 247 6.78 -11.66 6.34
C SER A 247 6.60 -13.04 5.69
N LEU A 248 5.41 -13.36 5.17
CA LEU A 248 5.18 -14.62 4.43
C LEU A 248 5.57 -14.52 2.95
N VAL A 249 6.07 -13.38 2.51
CA VAL A 249 6.72 -13.14 1.21
C VAL A 249 5.96 -13.70 0.02
N HIS A 250 4.76 -13.16 -0.24
CA HIS A 250 3.90 -13.58 -1.33
C HIS A 250 3.21 -12.38 -1.99
N ALA A 251 3.47 -12.16 -3.26
CA ALA A 251 2.81 -11.17 -4.09
C ALA A 251 2.44 -11.76 -5.44
N THR A 252 1.42 -11.20 -6.07
CA THR A 252 0.88 -11.64 -7.36
C THR A 252 0.98 -10.53 -8.38
N LEU A 253 1.42 -10.88 -9.58
CA LEU A 253 1.34 -10.06 -10.78
C LEU A 253 0.28 -10.65 -11.70
N LEU A 254 -0.67 -9.84 -12.15
CA LEU A 254 -1.66 -10.19 -13.16
C LEU A 254 -1.25 -9.54 -14.49
N ILE A 255 -0.94 -10.35 -15.49
CA ILE A 255 -0.43 -9.93 -16.79
C ILE A 255 -1.35 -10.51 -17.87
N PRO A 256 -2.41 -9.79 -18.29
CA PRO A 256 -3.43 -10.34 -19.20
C PRO A 256 -2.92 -10.53 -20.64
N ASP A 257 -2.14 -9.60 -21.17
CA ASP A 257 -1.61 -9.70 -22.53
C ASP A 257 -0.54 -10.78 -22.67
N SER A 258 -0.63 -11.60 -23.69
CA SER A 258 0.28 -12.73 -23.91
C SER A 258 1.70 -12.30 -24.26
N ASN A 259 1.88 -11.19 -25.00
CA ASN A 259 3.21 -10.72 -25.39
C ASN A 259 3.91 -10.07 -24.21
N VAL A 260 3.19 -9.24 -23.46
CA VAL A 260 3.68 -8.68 -22.17
C VAL A 260 4.06 -9.81 -21.25
N ARG A 261 3.21 -10.81 -21.08
CA ARG A 261 3.48 -11.97 -20.20
C ARG A 261 4.69 -12.79 -20.64
N GLN A 262 4.87 -13.06 -21.94
CA GLN A 262 6.04 -13.77 -22.47
C GLN A 262 7.34 -13.02 -22.20
N GLN A 263 7.33 -11.70 -22.31
CA GLN A 263 8.50 -10.87 -21.98
C GLN A 263 8.85 -10.98 -20.48
N PHE A 264 7.86 -10.94 -19.60
CA PHE A 264 8.07 -11.16 -18.17
C PHE A 264 8.59 -12.57 -17.87
N ASP A 265 8.01 -13.59 -18.49
CA ASP A 265 8.43 -15.00 -18.32
C ASP A 265 9.86 -15.22 -18.75
N LYS A 266 10.27 -14.60 -19.86
CA LYS A 266 11.66 -14.62 -20.31
C LYS A 266 12.59 -13.99 -19.28
N TYR A 267 12.24 -12.78 -18.80
CA TYR A 267 13.03 -12.10 -17.77
C TYR A 267 13.12 -12.93 -16.49
N SER A 268 11.99 -13.46 -16.01
CA SER A 268 11.92 -14.29 -14.80
C SER A 268 12.78 -15.55 -14.92
N LYS A 269 12.74 -16.23 -16.06
CA LYS A 269 13.56 -17.42 -16.32
C LYS A 269 15.07 -17.11 -16.33
N GLU A 270 15.47 -15.99 -16.93
CA GLU A 270 16.88 -15.57 -17.01
C GLU A 270 17.42 -15.07 -15.66
N ASN A 271 16.57 -14.62 -14.74
CA ASN A 271 16.92 -14.03 -13.46
C ASN A 271 16.46 -14.84 -12.24
N LEU A 272 16.22 -16.14 -12.42
CA LEU A 272 15.81 -17.06 -11.35
C LEU A 272 14.59 -16.55 -10.57
N GLY A 273 13.48 -16.36 -11.29
CA GLY A 273 12.23 -15.88 -10.72
C GLY A 273 11.75 -16.68 -9.50
N ALA A 274 10.94 -16.06 -8.65
CA ALA A 274 10.49 -16.68 -7.41
C ALA A 274 9.32 -17.66 -7.63
N GLU A 275 9.42 -18.79 -6.95
CA GLU A 275 8.26 -19.62 -6.67
C GLU A 275 7.46 -19.04 -5.48
N PRO A 276 6.15 -19.25 -5.43
CA PRO A 276 5.35 -18.76 -4.31
C PRO A 276 5.75 -19.46 -2.99
N SER A 277 5.83 -18.66 -1.93
CA SER A 277 6.10 -19.18 -0.59
C SER A 277 5.00 -20.16 -0.18
N LEU A 278 5.38 -21.35 0.28
CA LEU A 278 4.43 -22.37 0.78
C LEU A 278 3.50 -21.80 1.86
N LEU A 279 4.06 -21.15 2.88
CA LEU A 279 3.27 -20.61 3.98
C LEU A 279 2.45 -19.41 3.53
N GLY A 280 2.99 -18.57 2.63
CA GLY A 280 2.26 -17.46 2.03
C GLY A 280 1.06 -17.93 1.20
N GLN A 281 1.23 -18.98 0.41
CA GLN A 281 0.18 -19.61 -0.37
C GLN A 281 -0.96 -20.16 0.53
N ILE A 282 -0.63 -20.93 1.56
CA ILE A 282 -1.61 -21.50 2.50
C ILE A 282 -2.37 -20.40 3.25
N ALA A 283 -1.64 -19.39 3.71
CA ALA A 283 -2.23 -18.27 4.42
C ALA A 283 -3.21 -17.49 3.53
N LEU A 284 -2.84 -17.19 2.28
CA LEU A 284 -3.70 -16.44 1.37
C LEU A 284 -4.91 -17.24 0.91
N GLU A 285 -4.77 -18.56 0.66
CA GLU A 285 -5.92 -19.41 0.34
C GLU A 285 -6.95 -19.39 1.46
N ALA A 286 -6.52 -19.58 2.71
CA ALA A 286 -7.40 -19.53 3.88
C ALA A 286 -7.98 -18.13 4.11
N GLY A 287 -7.19 -17.08 3.88
CA GLY A 287 -7.61 -15.69 4.02
C GLY A 287 -8.68 -15.29 3.00
N TYR A 288 -8.49 -15.63 1.73
CA TYR A 288 -9.47 -15.34 0.67
C TYR A 288 -10.77 -16.12 0.87
N ARG A 289 -10.71 -17.37 1.34
CA ARG A 289 -11.87 -18.19 1.61
C ARG A 289 -12.69 -17.69 2.80
N ASP A 290 -12.06 -17.42 3.94
CA ASP A 290 -12.75 -17.21 5.21
C ASP A 290 -12.43 -15.88 5.92
N GLY A 291 -11.59 -15.01 5.35
CA GLY A 291 -11.08 -13.80 6.02
C GLY A 291 -11.97 -12.56 5.92
N LYS A 292 -13.10 -12.61 5.22
CA LYS A 292 -13.95 -11.44 4.91
C LYS A 292 -14.41 -10.69 6.16
N ASP A 293 -14.96 -11.39 7.15
CA ASP A 293 -15.48 -10.76 8.37
C ASP A 293 -14.37 -10.10 9.20
N TRP A 294 -13.18 -10.69 9.19
CA TRP A 294 -12.01 -10.10 9.82
C TRP A 294 -11.60 -8.77 9.15
N VAL A 295 -11.58 -8.74 7.81
CA VAL A 295 -11.29 -7.51 7.05
C VAL A 295 -12.30 -6.42 7.36
N GLU A 296 -13.59 -6.75 7.42
CA GLU A 296 -14.64 -5.78 7.77
C GLU A 296 -14.52 -5.27 9.22
N GLY A 297 -14.11 -6.12 10.16
CA GLY A 297 -13.81 -5.72 11.54
C GLY A 297 -12.59 -4.78 11.61
N LEU A 298 -11.53 -5.11 10.88
CA LEU A 298 -10.35 -4.27 10.74
C LEU A 298 -10.69 -2.91 10.12
N LYS A 299 -11.43 -2.87 9.02
CA LYS A 299 -11.85 -1.62 8.36
C LYS A 299 -12.68 -0.73 9.29
N ALA A 300 -13.58 -1.33 10.09
CA ALA A 300 -14.35 -0.58 11.09
C ALA A 300 -13.43 0.04 12.15
N THR A 301 -12.40 -0.67 12.59
CA THR A 301 -11.40 -0.17 13.56
C THR A 301 -10.55 0.95 12.96
N ILE A 302 -10.07 0.80 11.72
CA ILE A 302 -9.31 1.84 11.02
C ILE A 302 -10.14 3.11 10.83
N LEU A 303 -11.39 2.98 10.41
CA LEU A 303 -12.29 4.14 10.25
C LEU A 303 -12.58 4.83 11.58
N HIS A 304 -12.75 4.06 12.67
CA HIS A 304 -12.88 4.61 14.02
C HIS A 304 -11.63 5.42 14.40
N ASN A 305 -10.45 4.87 14.19
CA ASN A 305 -9.17 5.53 14.47
C ASN A 305 -8.95 6.79 13.62
N TYR A 306 -9.36 6.75 12.34
CA TYR A 306 -9.35 7.94 11.50
C TYR A 306 -10.25 9.04 12.03
N ASN A 307 -11.50 8.72 12.37
CA ASN A 307 -12.45 9.70 12.92
C ASN A 307 -11.93 10.29 14.24
N LEU A 308 -11.31 9.48 15.08
CA LEU A 308 -10.70 9.93 16.32
C LEU A 308 -9.60 10.99 16.07
N ILE A 309 -8.68 10.75 15.13
CA ILE A 309 -7.66 11.75 14.77
C ILE A 309 -8.32 12.98 14.15
N HIS A 310 -9.14 12.78 13.12
CA HIS A 310 -9.75 13.86 12.34
C HIS A 310 -10.60 14.78 13.21
N ASP A 311 -11.54 14.23 13.96
CA ASP A 311 -12.52 15.04 14.72
C ASP A 311 -11.83 15.72 15.92
N THR A 312 -10.90 15.02 16.59
CA THR A 312 -10.19 15.59 17.74
C THR A 312 -9.24 16.71 17.31
N LEU A 313 -8.47 16.52 16.24
CA LEU A 313 -7.58 17.58 15.75
C LEU A 313 -8.36 18.74 15.15
N ALA A 314 -9.42 18.50 14.38
CA ALA A 314 -10.31 19.56 13.86
C ALA A 314 -10.90 20.43 14.97
N GLN A 315 -11.20 19.85 16.14
CA GLN A 315 -11.74 20.58 17.29
C GLN A 315 -10.66 21.30 18.11
N LYS A 316 -9.50 20.68 18.32
CA LYS A 316 -8.49 21.12 19.29
C LYS A 316 -7.30 21.86 18.67
N VAL A 317 -6.95 21.55 17.43
CA VAL A 317 -5.82 22.13 16.69
C VAL A 317 -6.19 22.20 15.19
N PRO A 318 -7.16 23.06 14.81
CA PRO A 318 -7.67 23.16 13.44
C PRO A 318 -6.60 23.58 12.42
N GLU A 319 -5.44 24.08 12.88
CA GLU A 319 -4.30 24.42 12.04
C GLU A 319 -3.61 23.17 11.45
N ILE A 320 -3.80 21.97 12.03
CA ILE A 320 -3.33 20.72 11.46
C ILE A 320 -4.35 20.24 10.42
N LYS A 321 -3.89 20.08 9.19
CA LYS A 321 -4.72 19.57 8.12
C LYS A 321 -4.66 18.05 8.08
N VAL A 322 -5.79 17.39 8.30
CA VAL A 322 -5.95 15.93 8.19
C VAL A 322 -6.63 15.63 6.86
N TYR A 323 -5.95 14.88 5.98
CA TYR A 323 -6.50 14.55 4.66
C TYR A 323 -7.55 13.42 4.74
N PRO A 324 -8.55 13.43 3.84
CA PRO A 324 -9.60 12.41 3.80
C PRO A 324 -9.02 11.01 3.60
N LEU A 325 -9.54 10.04 4.35
CA LEU A 325 -9.23 8.62 4.20
C LEU A 325 -10.26 7.98 3.26
N GLU A 326 -10.01 8.03 1.95
CA GLU A 326 -10.84 7.32 0.96
C GLU A 326 -10.43 5.84 0.86
N GLY A 327 -9.13 5.58 1.00
CA GLY A 327 -8.53 4.23 0.97
C GLY A 327 -7.26 4.12 1.80
N THR A 328 -6.67 2.93 1.84
CA THR A 328 -5.54 2.51 2.68
C THR A 328 -5.90 2.43 4.17
N TYR A 329 -4.93 2.19 5.05
CA TYR A 329 -5.06 2.34 6.50
C TYR A 329 -4.01 3.33 7.07
N LEU A 330 -3.69 4.32 6.23
CA LEU A 330 -2.63 5.30 6.46
C LEU A 330 -3.23 6.69 6.27
N VAL A 331 -3.13 7.55 7.27
CA VAL A 331 -3.61 8.93 7.18
C VAL A 331 -2.45 9.89 6.97
N PHE A 332 -2.63 10.86 6.09
CA PHE A 332 -1.64 11.90 5.78
C PHE A 332 -2.06 13.21 6.44
N LEU A 333 -1.13 13.90 7.09
CA LEU A 333 -1.36 15.17 7.77
C LEU A 333 -0.37 16.21 7.29
N ASN A 334 -0.79 17.49 7.24
CA ASN A 334 0.11 18.63 7.09
C ASN A 334 0.18 19.42 8.41
N LEU A 335 1.38 19.57 8.92
CA LEU A 335 1.70 20.22 10.20
C LEU A 335 2.26 21.64 10.04
N GLU A 336 2.33 22.16 8.83
CA GLU A 336 3.03 23.42 8.49
C GLU A 336 2.71 24.54 9.47
N ASN A 337 1.43 24.74 9.79
CA ASN A 337 0.97 25.86 10.60
C ASN A 337 1.21 25.69 12.12
N VAL A 338 1.68 24.52 12.57
CA VAL A 338 1.97 24.24 14.00
C VAL A 338 3.44 24.02 14.28
N LEU A 339 4.28 23.94 13.26
CA LEU A 339 5.71 23.68 13.44
C LEU A 339 6.48 24.87 14.08
N ASN A 340 6.00 26.11 13.93
CA ASN A 340 6.61 27.30 14.53
C ASN A 340 8.13 27.40 14.30
N GLY A 341 8.59 27.08 13.07
CA GLY A 341 10.01 27.09 12.70
C GLY A 341 10.80 25.81 13.05
N LYS A 342 10.17 24.84 13.71
CA LYS A 342 10.78 23.54 14.01
C LYS A 342 10.74 22.64 12.78
N SER A 343 11.65 21.67 12.69
CA SER A 343 11.49 20.57 11.74
C SER A 343 10.37 19.62 12.17
N THR A 344 9.78 18.92 11.23
CA THR A 344 8.78 17.88 11.53
C THR A 344 9.34 16.80 12.47
N LYS A 345 10.62 16.42 12.27
CA LYS A 345 11.30 15.49 13.18
C LYS A 345 11.34 16.01 14.61
N GLN A 346 11.79 17.24 14.82
CA GLN A 346 11.87 17.85 16.14
C GLN A 346 10.49 17.88 16.81
N PHE A 347 9.45 18.30 16.12
CA PHE A 347 8.10 18.38 16.67
C PHE A 347 7.51 17.00 16.96
N ILE A 348 7.50 16.10 15.97
CA ILE A 348 6.83 14.80 16.07
C ILE A 348 7.63 13.79 16.88
N GLN A 349 8.92 13.64 16.55
CA GLN A 349 9.74 12.62 17.18
C GLN A 349 10.22 13.08 18.55
N ASP A 350 10.90 14.25 18.61
CA ASP A 350 11.63 14.63 19.82
C ASP A 350 10.69 15.23 20.90
N GLU A 351 9.63 15.94 20.50
CA GLU A 351 8.69 16.58 21.45
C GLU A 351 7.43 15.72 21.68
N CYS A 352 6.84 15.12 20.64
CA CYS A 352 5.64 14.30 20.80
C CYS A 352 5.98 12.83 21.12
N GLY A 353 7.21 12.37 20.92
CA GLY A 353 7.61 10.99 21.19
C GLY A 353 6.94 9.98 20.27
N LEU A 354 6.79 10.32 18.99
CA LEU A 354 6.13 9.47 17.99
C LEU A 354 7.10 9.05 16.89
N ALA A 355 7.15 7.76 16.58
CA ALA A 355 7.81 7.24 15.38
C ALA A 355 6.78 7.09 14.25
N ILE A 356 6.85 7.99 13.26
CA ILE A 356 5.95 8.01 12.10
C ILE A 356 6.74 8.24 10.81
N ASP A 357 6.11 8.08 9.65
CA ASP A 357 6.78 8.36 8.38
C ASP A 357 6.74 9.86 8.07
N PHE A 358 7.90 10.42 7.75
CA PHE A 358 8.04 11.82 7.39
C PHE A 358 7.72 12.07 5.92
N GLY A 359 7.00 13.16 5.62
CA GLY A 359 6.51 13.48 4.29
C GLY A 359 7.58 13.60 3.22
N HIS A 360 8.79 14.08 3.56
CA HIS A 360 9.91 14.19 2.63
C HIS A 360 10.39 12.84 2.07
N TRP A 361 10.02 11.71 2.69
CA TRP A 361 10.29 10.38 2.13
C TRP A 361 9.44 10.10 0.89
N PHE A 362 8.24 10.69 0.80
CA PHE A 362 7.28 10.44 -0.28
C PHE A 362 7.45 11.38 -1.48
N GLY A 363 8.28 12.41 -1.38
CA GLY A 363 8.55 13.35 -2.46
C GLY A 363 9.12 14.68 -1.98
N LYS A 364 9.61 15.49 -2.91
CA LYS A 364 10.10 16.83 -2.61
C LYS A 364 8.92 17.78 -2.30
N GLY A 365 9.13 18.70 -1.37
CA GLY A 365 8.11 19.70 -1.00
C GLY A 365 7.17 19.27 0.13
N TYR A 366 7.27 18.03 0.64
CA TYR A 366 6.39 17.53 1.70
C TYR A 366 7.05 17.50 3.09
N ASN A 367 7.94 18.43 3.39
CA ASN A 367 8.72 18.48 4.63
C ASN A 367 7.85 18.68 5.89
N SER A 368 6.71 19.36 5.77
CA SER A 368 5.75 19.57 6.86
C SER A 368 4.72 18.47 7.01
N TYR A 369 4.77 17.46 6.15
CA TYR A 369 3.79 16.39 6.15
C TYR A 369 4.28 15.16 6.93
N VAL A 370 3.31 14.38 7.42
CA VAL A 370 3.55 13.10 8.09
C VAL A 370 2.49 12.08 7.70
N ARG A 371 2.84 10.80 7.76
CA ARG A 371 1.92 9.69 7.56
C ARG A 371 1.83 8.85 8.82
N ILE A 372 0.61 8.63 9.32
CA ILE A 372 0.32 7.83 10.52
C ILE A 372 -0.38 6.54 10.10
N ASN A 373 0.06 5.41 10.65
CA ASN A 373 -0.58 4.12 10.50
C ASN A 373 -1.75 3.99 11.48
N LEU A 374 -2.95 3.72 10.96
CA LEU A 374 -4.20 3.59 11.73
C LEU A 374 -4.54 2.15 12.13
N ALA A 375 -3.81 1.15 11.61
CA ALA A 375 -4.09 -0.26 11.88
C ALA A 375 -3.49 -0.74 13.20
N THR A 376 -3.88 -0.06 14.28
CA THR A 376 -3.48 -0.32 15.67
C THR A 376 -4.69 -0.14 16.60
N SER A 377 -4.49 -0.28 17.91
CA SER A 377 -5.57 -0.07 18.88
C SER A 377 -6.01 1.39 18.94
N PRO A 378 -7.29 1.67 19.26
CA PRO A 378 -7.77 3.03 19.49
C PRO A 378 -7.00 3.78 20.59
N GLU A 379 -6.51 3.06 21.61
CA GLU A 379 -5.73 3.63 22.70
C GLU A 379 -4.41 4.22 22.21
N ASN A 380 -3.70 3.53 21.31
CA ASN A 380 -2.47 4.04 20.72
C ASN A 380 -2.71 5.31 19.87
N ILE A 381 -3.83 5.36 19.17
CA ILE A 381 -4.22 6.55 18.39
C ILE A 381 -4.62 7.71 19.31
N GLN A 382 -5.39 7.44 20.35
CA GLN A 382 -5.75 8.44 21.37
C GLN A 382 -4.49 9.05 22.00
N GLU A 383 -3.55 8.22 22.41
CA GLU A 383 -2.29 8.66 22.99
C GLU A 383 -1.47 9.53 22.03
N ALA A 384 -1.39 9.13 20.75
CA ALA A 384 -0.69 9.92 19.73
C ALA A 384 -1.30 11.31 19.55
N VAL A 385 -2.62 11.39 19.47
CA VAL A 385 -3.37 12.65 19.32
C VAL A 385 -3.16 13.54 20.54
N GLU A 386 -3.24 13.00 21.76
CA GLU A 386 -3.02 13.74 23.00
C GLU A 386 -1.61 14.33 23.09
N ARG A 387 -0.59 13.55 22.69
CA ARG A 387 0.81 14.00 22.64
C ARG A 387 0.99 15.15 21.61
N ILE A 388 0.35 15.08 20.44
CA ILE A 388 0.37 16.15 19.44
C ILE A 388 -0.28 17.43 20.00
N ILE A 389 -1.50 17.34 20.53
CA ILE A 389 -2.24 18.49 21.07
C ILE A 389 -1.45 19.18 22.21
N LYS A 390 -0.90 18.38 23.13
CA LYS A 390 -0.10 18.90 24.24
C LYS A 390 1.08 19.75 23.77
N ASN A 391 1.71 19.39 22.68
CA ASN A 391 2.89 20.09 22.17
C ASN A 391 2.56 21.22 21.17
N CYS A 392 1.37 21.24 20.58
CA CYS A 392 0.86 22.41 19.83
C CYS A 392 0.51 23.59 20.76
N ASN A 393 0.10 23.32 21.99
CA ASN A 393 -0.32 24.33 22.98
C ASN A 393 0.85 24.89 23.83
N ARG A 394 2.08 24.52 23.52
CA ARG A 394 3.31 25.04 24.15
C ARG A 394 3.98 26.08 23.26
#